data_b1df83d77b8ba36423539155f4ba0d36
#
_entry.id   b1df83d77b8ba36423539155f4ba0d36
#
_cell.length_a   1.000
_cell.length_b   1.000
_cell.length_c   1.000
_cell.angle_alpha   90.00
_cell.angle_beta   90.00
_cell.angle_gamma   90.00
#
_symmetry.space_group_name_H-M   'P 1'
#
loop_
_entity.id
_entity.type
_entity.pdbx_description
1 polymer ?
#
loop_
_entity_poly.entity_id
_entity_poly.type
_entity_poly.pdbx_seq_one_letter_code
_entity_poly.pdbx_strand_id
1 'polypeptide(L)'
;MKKYSIIQKFNALVQIQTIIISALPYIIGSLMASYYYHHFNLSYCLWLFLAVISFHLAVNGHNQYTDYLRYKKNHVTSYNNILEKFNISRKWARNVIILLTLVSATIGIILSFKVGWIILLIGFFSYLIGYCYSGGPYPILKTPFGEPASGITMGYNITLLGIYVNIYNIHPFDSFFWAKAIIVACPAIFVIANVMLANNICDVEEDVKIGR
;
A
#
# COMPACT_ATOMS: atom_id res chain seq x y z
N MET A 1 -21.06 1.91 26.17
CA MET A 1 -20.16 1.92 25.00
C MET A 1 -18.73 1.67 25.45
N LYS A 2 -18.02 0.71 24.84
CA LYS A 2 -16.58 0.49 25.12
C LYS A 2 -15.78 1.72 24.72
N LYS A 3 -14.93 2.22 25.63
CA LYS A 3 -14.05 3.36 25.38
C LYS A 3 -12.71 2.84 24.82
N TYR A 4 -12.44 3.08 23.55
CA TYR A 4 -11.19 2.67 22.90
C TYR A 4 -10.14 3.77 22.99
N SER A 5 -8.87 3.42 23.23
CA SER A 5 -7.75 4.35 23.20
C SER A 5 -7.48 4.87 21.78
N ILE A 6 -6.79 6.01 21.67
CA ILE A 6 -6.38 6.58 20.35
C ILE A 6 -5.51 5.58 19.58
N ILE A 7 -4.62 4.86 20.27
CA ILE A 7 -3.76 3.85 19.65
C ILE A 7 -4.59 2.70 19.08
N GLN A 8 -5.58 2.20 19.82
CA GLN A 8 -6.47 1.14 19.33
C GLN A 8 -7.26 1.58 18.10
N LYS A 9 -7.77 2.81 18.10
CA LYS A 9 -8.47 3.41 16.96
C LYS A 9 -7.57 3.55 15.74
N PHE A 10 -6.33 4.03 15.93
CA PHE A 10 -5.34 4.15 14.86
C PHE A 10 -5.01 2.78 14.28
N ASN A 11 -4.60 1.81 15.11
CA ASN A 11 -4.23 0.47 14.67
C ASN A 11 -5.38 -0.23 13.91
N ALA A 12 -6.61 -0.06 14.38
CA ALA A 12 -7.78 -0.60 13.71
C ALA A 12 -8.03 0.06 12.35
N LEU A 13 -7.92 1.40 12.26
CA LEU A 13 -8.14 2.14 11.02
C LEU A 13 -7.13 1.76 9.94
N VAL A 14 -5.84 1.74 10.29
CA VAL A 14 -4.75 1.52 9.34
C VAL A 14 -4.37 0.03 9.17
N GLN A 15 -5.00 -0.86 9.94
CA GLN A 15 -4.70 -2.31 9.93
C GLN A 15 -3.21 -2.60 10.07
N ILE A 16 -2.58 -2.09 11.13
CA ILE A 16 -1.13 -2.10 11.32
C ILE A 16 -0.47 -3.49 11.16
N GLN A 17 -1.22 -4.56 11.45
CA GLN A 17 -0.76 -5.95 11.29
C GLN A 17 -0.42 -6.31 9.84
N THR A 18 -0.93 -5.57 8.86
CA THR A 18 -0.68 -5.82 7.44
C THR A 18 0.60 -5.18 6.91
N ILE A 19 1.34 -4.43 7.73
CA ILE A 19 2.62 -3.79 7.34
C ILE A 19 3.58 -4.79 6.69
N ILE A 20 3.59 -6.04 7.16
CA ILE A 20 4.45 -7.11 6.65
C ILE A 20 4.29 -7.31 5.13
N ILE A 21 3.09 -7.07 4.59
CA ILE A 21 2.79 -7.22 3.16
C ILE A 21 3.60 -6.24 2.30
N SER A 22 3.93 -5.05 2.81
CA SER A 22 4.78 -4.07 2.12
C SER A 22 6.23 -4.13 2.58
N ALA A 23 6.48 -4.49 3.83
CA ALA A 23 7.83 -4.55 4.39
C ALA A 23 8.65 -5.66 3.73
N LEU A 24 8.08 -6.86 3.54
CA LEU A 24 8.81 -8.00 2.95
C LEU A 24 9.26 -7.73 1.50
N PRO A 25 8.41 -7.29 0.56
CA PRO A 25 8.86 -6.96 -0.79
C PRO A 25 9.95 -5.89 -0.82
N TYR A 26 9.84 -4.88 0.05
CA TYR A 26 10.85 -3.83 0.16
C TYR A 26 12.21 -4.37 0.64
N ILE A 27 12.19 -5.20 1.67
CA ILE A 27 13.41 -5.85 2.21
C ILE A 27 14.02 -6.77 1.17
N ILE A 28 13.21 -7.59 0.47
CA ILE A 28 13.69 -8.47 -0.62
C ILE A 28 14.40 -7.65 -1.70
N GLY A 29 13.79 -6.55 -2.16
CA GLY A 29 14.40 -5.66 -3.13
C GLY A 29 15.73 -5.06 -2.64
N SER A 30 15.77 -4.59 -1.39
CA SER A 30 16.98 -4.03 -0.79
C SER A 30 18.10 -5.06 -0.62
N LEU A 31 17.75 -6.30 -0.22
CA LEU A 31 18.71 -7.42 -0.12
C LEU A 31 19.23 -7.83 -1.50
N MET A 32 18.37 -7.84 -2.52
CA MET A 32 18.82 -8.08 -3.90
C MET A 32 19.86 -7.05 -4.34
N ALA A 33 19.61 -5.77 -4.07
CA ALA A 33 20.56 -4.71 -4.39
C ALA A 33 21.92 -4.95 -3.69
N SER A 34 21.90 -5.27 -2.41
CA SER A 34 23.10 -5.59 -1.64
C SER A 34 23.84 -6.82 -2.16
N TYR A 35 23.11 -7.89 -2.50
CA TYR A 35 23.71 -9.16 -2.93
C TYR A 35 24.27 -9.12 -4.36
N TYR A 36 23.48 -8.62 -5.33
CA TYR A 36 23.87 -8.64 -6.74
C TYR A 36 24.75 -7.47 -7.16
N TYR A 37 24.53 -6.30 -6.55
CA TYR A 37 25.23 -5.08 -6.93
C TYR A 37 26.27 -4.66 -5.91
N HIS A 38 26.38 -5.36 -4.77
CA HIS A 38 27.29 -5.06 -3.67
C HIS A 38 27.19 -3.60 -3.18
N HIS A 39 25.97 -3.04 -3.27
CA HIS A 39 25.72 -1.67 -2.90
C HIS A 39 24.48 -1.55 -2.02
N PHE A 40 24.59 -0.80 -0.94
CA PHE A 40 23.51 -0.56 0.02
C PHE A 40 23.61 0.81 0.65
N ASN A 41 22.60 1.64 0.46
CA ASN A 41 22.49 2.97 1.05
C ASN A 41 21.47 2.95 2.19
N LEU A 42 21.93 2.69 3.41
CA LEU A 42 21.06 2.56 4.58
C LEU A 42 20.16 3.80 4.79
N SER A 43 20.71 5.01 4.64
CA SER A 43 19.96 6.24 4.89
C SER A 43 18.77 6.38 3.93
N TYR A 44 19.00 6.31 2.61
CA TYR A 44 17.93 6.44 1.62
C TYR A 44 16.96 5.25 1.68
N CYS A 45 17.49 4.06 1.98
CA CYS A 45 16.67 2.87 2.19
C CYS A 45 15.69 3.07 3.34
N LEU A 46 16.11 3.56 4.49
CA LEU A 46 15.23 3.81 5.65
C LEU A 46 14.20 4.92 5.38
N TRP A 47 14.61 6.01 4.74
CA TRP A 47 13.67 7.08 4.38
C TRP A 47 12.59 6.60 3.40
N LEU A 48 12.99 5.86 2.36
CA LEU A 48 12.01 5.34 1.41
C LEU A 48 11.13 4.25 2.03
N PHE A 49 11.68 3.42 2.92
CA PHE A 49 10.89 2.46 3.70
C PHE A 49 9.79 3.15 4.51
N LEU A 50 10.14 4.24 5.19
CA LEU A 50 9.16 5.04 5.94
C LEU A 50 8.06 5.60 5.03
N ALA A 51 8.42 6.07 3.83
CA ALA A 51 7.44 6.53 2.84
C ALA A 51 6.50 5.41 2.38
N VAL A 52 7.05 4.22 2.06
CA VAL A 52 6.28 3.04 1.63
C VAL A 52 5.30 2.61 2.72
N ILE A 53 5.76 2.49 3.97
CA ILE A 53 4.88 2.09 5.09
C ILE A 53 3.82 3.15 5.35
N SER A 54 4.18 4.43 5.35
CA SER A 54 3.21 5.51 5.55
C SER A 54 2.10 5.47 4.48
N PHE A 55 2.46 5.24 3.22
CA PHE A 55 1.49 5.10 2.14
C PHE A 55 0.63 3.85 2.26
N HIS A 56 1.22 2.71 2.61
CA HIS A 56 0.47 1.47 2.86
C HIS A 56 -0.61 1.68 3.93
N LEU A 57 -0.25 2.29 5.06
CA LEU A 57 -1.19 2.59 6.14
C LEU A 57 -2.27 3.60 5.70
N ALA A 58 -1.92 4.57 4.86
CA ALA A 58 -2.88 5.53 4.29
C ALA A 58 -3.91 4.84 3.41
N VAL A 59 -3.49 3.93 2.53
CA VAL A 59 -4.39 3.16 1.63
C VAL A 59 -5.30 2.25 2.44
N ASN A 60 -4.80 1.56 3.46
CA ASN A 60 -5.64 0.77 4.35
C ASN A 60 -6.72 1.61 5.04
N GLY A 61 -6.31 2.76 5.60
CA GLY A 61 -7.26 3.70 6.19
C GLY A 61 -8.29 4.21 5.17
N HIS A 62 -7.87 4.46 3.93
CA HIS A 62 -8.76 4.87 2.85
C HIS A 62 -9.77 3.77 2.49
N ASN A 63 -9.35 2.51 2.43
CA ASN A 63 -10.23 1.38 2.18
C ASN A 63 -11.31 1.28 3.28
N GLN A 64 -10.91 1.33 4.56
CA GLN A 64 -11.86 1.31 5.68
C GLN A 64 -12.83 2.50 5.66
N TYR A 65 -12.34 3.67 5.26
CA TYR A 65 -13.16 4.88 5.15
C TYR A 65 -14.16 4.81 4.00
N THR A 66 -13.76 4.33 2.83
CA THR A 66 -14.65 4.17 1.66
C THR A 66 -15.71 3.09 1.90
N ASP A 67 -15.35 1.98 2.54
CA ASP A 67 -16.32 0.96 2.93
C ASP A 67 -17.36 1.52 3.92
N TYR A 68 -16.93 2.29 4.92
CA TYR A 68 -17.87 3.00 5.80
C TYR A 68 -18.85 3.88 5.03
N LEU A 69 -18.40 4.62 4.02
CA LEU A 69 -19.27 5.47 3.21
C LEU A 69 -20.28 4.64 2.40
N ARG A 70 -19.89 3.47 1.90
CA ARG A 70 -20.78 2.54 1.18
C ARG A 70 -21.84 1.96 2.11
N TYR A 71 -21.47 1.49 3.32
CA TYR A 71 -22.44 1.04 4.32
C TYR A 71 -23.49 2.10 4.60
N LYS A 72 -23.07 3.35 4.80
CA LYS A 72 -23.99 4.47 5.04
C LYS A 72 -24.89 4.77 3.86
N LYS A 73 -24.36 4.70 2.63
CA LYS A 73 -25.14 4.96 1.42
C LYS A 73 -26.23 3.90 1.19
N ASN A 74 -25.92 2.64 1.48
CA ASN A 74 -26.83 1.51 1.24
C ASN A 74 -27.72 1.20 2.46
N HIS A 75 -27.72 2.06 3.50
CA HIS A 75 -28.48 1.87 4.74
C HIS A 75 -28.26 0.50 5.42
N VAL A 76 -27.08 -0.10 5.20
CA VAL A 76 -26.70 -1.36 5.83
C VAL A 76 -26.02 -1.04 7.16
N THR A 77 -26.59 -1.58 8.25
CA THR A 77 -25.91 -1.55 9.56
C THR A 77 -24.98 -2.76 9.62
N SER A 78 -23.67 -2.51 9.63
CA SER A 78 -22.69 -3.58 9.82
C SER A 78 -21.96 -3.36 11.14
N TYR A 79 -22.09 -4.36 12.02
CA TYR A 79 -21.28 -4.43 13.25
C TYR A 79 -19.78 -4.63 12.96
N ASN A 80 -19.42 -4.98 11.72
CA ASN A 80 -18.05 -5.23 11.28
C ASN A 80 -17.32 -3.99 10.78
N ASN A 81 -18.05 -2.90 10.47
CA ASN A 81 -17.39 -1.68 10.03
C ASN A 81 -16.47 -1.11 11.13
N ILE A 82 -15.19 -0.96 10.80
CA ILE A 82 -14.14 -0.53 11.73
C ILE A 82 -14.44 0.84 12.35
N LEU A 83 -14.95 1.80 11.58
CA LEU A 83 -15.24 3.15 12.08
C LEU A 83 -16.36 3.11 13.13
N GLU A 84 -17.40 2.32 12.92
CA GLU A 84 -18.51 2.17 13.88
C GLU A 84 -18.07 1.36 15.10
N LYS A 85 -17.43 0.20 14.88
CA LYS A 85 -16.97 -0.70 15.94
C LYS A 85 -16.04 -0.02 16.95
N PHE A 86 -15.11 0.80 16.47
CA PHE A 86 -14.13 1.51 17.29
C PHE A 86 -14.53 2.94 17.62
N ASN A 87 -15.73 3.37 17.24
CA ASN A 87 -16.21 4.73 17.43
C ASN A 87 -15.21 5.79 16.92
N ILE A 88 -14.83 5.64 15.65
CA ILE A 88 -13.89 6.53 14.94
C ILE A 88 -14.69 7.59 14.20
N SER A 89 -14.43 8.87 14.47
CA SER A 89 -15.09 9.95 13.73
C SER A 89 -14.54 10.05 12.29
N ARG A 90 -15.43 10.35 11.33
CA ARG A 90 -15.06 10.55 9.91
C ARG A 90 -13.95 11.59 9.75
N LYS A 91 -14.03 12.68 10.51
CA LYS A 91 -13.06 13.79 10.46
C LYS A 91 -11.66 13.31 10.87
N TRP A 92 -11.60 12.54 11.96
CA TRP A 92 -10.35 12.00 12.46
C TRP A 92 -9.75 10.96 11.48
N ALA A 93 -10.56 10.02 10.98
CA ALA A 93 -10.10 9.03 9.99
C ALA A 93 -9.51 9.71 8.74
N ARG A 94 -10.26 10.68 8.17
CA ARG A 94 -9.78 11.44 7.01
C ARG A 94 -8.48 12.19 7.28
N ASN A 95 -8.36 12.84 8.44
CA ASN A 95 -7.13 13.58 8.78
C ASN A 95 -5.92 12.65 8.94
N VAL A 96 -6.09 11.46 9.52
CA VAL A 96 -5.02 10.45 9.62
C VAL A 96 -4.58 10.00 8.22
N ILE A 97 -5.52 9.69 7.32
CA ILE A 97 -5.23 9.29 5.95
C ILE A 97 -4.45 10.39 5.22
N ILE A 98 -4.92 11.64 5.30
CA ILE A 98 -4.24 12.78 4.66
C ILE A 98 -2.84 12.96 5.24
N LEU A 99 -2.67 12.91 6.55
CA LEU A 99 -1.37 13.07 7.20
C LEU A 99 -0.37 12.00 6.72
N LEU A 100 -0.76 10.73 6.73
CA LEU A 100 0.09 9.62 6.27
C LEU A 100 0.45 9.76 4.78
N THR A 101 -0.50 10.19 3.96
CA THR A 101 -0.27 10.47 2.53
C THR A 101 0.74 11.60 2.34
N LEU A 102 0.58 12.70 3.07
CA LEU A 102 1.49 13.84 2.99
C LEU A 102 2.90 13.47 3.46
N VAL A 103 3.03 12.70 4.55
CA VAL A 103 4.34 12.21 5.02
C VAL A 103 5.02 11.39 3.93
N SER A 104 4.32 10.41 3.36
CA SER A 104 4.84 9.57 2.29
C SER A 104 5.23 10.38 1.05
N ALA A 105 4.36 11.27 0.58
CA ALA A 105 4.59 12.10 -0.60
C ALA A 105 5.77 13.05 -0.40
N THR A 106 5.86 13.70 0.75
CA THR A 106 6.97 14.63 1.07
C THR A 106 8.31 13.91 1.05
N ILE A 107 8.39 12.74 1.68
CA ILE A 107 9.62 11.93 1.67
C ILE A 107 9.95 11.50 0.24
N GLY A 108 8.97 11.00 -0.54
CA GLY A 108 9.17 10.59 -1.92
C GLY A 108 9.67 11.73 -2.81
N ILE A 109 9.11 12.94 -2.66
CA ILE A 109 9.56 14.14 -3.39
C ILE A 109 10.99 14.52 -2.98
N ILE A 110 11.30 14.58 -1.70
CA ILE A 110 12.65 14.92 -1.22
C ILE A 110 13.68 13.91 -1.74
N LEU A 111 13.36 12.62 -1.68
CA LEU A 111 14.25 11.57 -2.17
C LEU A 111 14.45 11.64 -3.69
N SER A 112 13.44 12.03 -4.46
CA SER A 112 13.56 12.12 -5.92
C SER A 112 14.62 13.12 -6.38
N PHE A 113 14.86 14.19 -5.62
CA PHE A 113 15.96 15.12 -5.89
C PHE A 113 17.34 14.53 -5.60
N LYS A 114 17.41 13.44 -4.83
CA LYS A 114 18.67 12.78 -4.47
C LYS A 114 18.96 11.54 -5.31
N VAL A 115 17.93 10.75 -5.61
CA VAL A 115 18.09 9.44 -6.25
C VAL A 115 17.43 9.35 -7.63
N GLY A 116 16.79 10.42 -8.10
CA GLY A 116 16.22 10.51 -9.44
C GLY A 116 14.70 10.37 -9.50
N TRP A 117 14.15 10.80 -10.63
CA TRP A 117 12.71 10.96 -10.86
C TRP A 117 11.91 9.63 -10.96
N ILE A 118 12.58 8.50 -11.12
CA ILE A 118 11.92 7.18 -11.22
C ILE A 118 11.09 6.88 -9.98
N ILE A 119 11.55 7.32 -8.79
CA ILE A 119 10.75 7.19 -7.54
C ILE A 119 9.41 7.91 -7.67
N LEU A 120 9.37 9.10 -8.28
CA LEU A 120 8.12 9.84 -8.47
C LEU A 120 7.20 9.13 -9.46
N LEU A 121 7.74 8.55 -10.52
CA LEU A 121 6.96 7.81 -11.51
C LEU A 121 6.31 6.57 -10.87
N ILE A 122 7.10 5.74 -10.20
CA ILE A 122 6.59 4.56 -9.51
C ILE A 122 5.60 4.97 -8.41
N GLY A 123 5.93 6.01 -7.64
CA GLY A 123 5.06 6.58 -6.63
C GLY A 123 3.73 7.03 -7.22
N PHE A 124 3.73 7.83 -8.26
CA PHE A 124 2.52 8.33 -8.90
C PHE A 124 1.56 7.19 -9.30
N PHE A 125 2.05 6.17 -10.00
CA PHE A 125 1.22 5.02 -10.35
C PHE A 125 0.75 4.23 -9.12
N SER A 126 1.59 4.08 -8.11
CA SER A 126 1.19 3.42 -6.87
C SER A 126 0.10 4.19 -6.12
N TYR A 127 0.19 5.53 -6.06
CA TYR A 127 -0.86 6.38 -5.48
C TYR A 127 -2.16 6.29 -6.27
N LEU A 128 -2.08 6.37 -7.60
CA LEU A 128 -3.24 6.26 -8.47
C LEU A 128 -3.97 4.93 -8.23
N ILE A 129 -3.25 3.81 -8.31
CA ILE A 129 -3.83 2.49 -8.09
C ILE A 129 -4.35 2.36 -6.65
N GLY A 130 -3.57 2.75 -5.64
CA GLY A 130 -3.95 2.61 -4.24
C GLY A 130 -5.24 3.36 -3.89
N TYR A 131 -5.43 4.58 -4.38
CA TYR A 131 -6.66 5.34 -4.14
C TYR A 131 -7.82 4.91 -5.03
N CYS A 132 -7.58 4.57 -6.29
CA CYS A 132 -8.61 4.03 -7.18
C CYS A 132 -9.01 2.60 -6.83
N TYR A 133 -8.23 1.91 -5.97
CA TYR A 133 -8.53 0.53 -5.58
C TYR A 133 -9.91 0.43 -4.94
N SER A 134 -10.20 1.22 -3.92
CA SER A 134 -11.50 1.25 -3.24
C SER A 134 -12.30 2.53 -3.49
N GLY A 135 -11.68 3.59 -3.98
CA GLY A 135 -12.28 4.90 -4.21
C GLY A 135 -12.72 5.14 -5.65
N GLY A 136 -13.36 6.31 -5.85
CA GLY A 136 -13.82 6.75 -7.17
C GLY A 136 -15.10 6.10 -7.65
N PRO A 137 -15.55 6.47 -8.88
CA PRO A 137 -16.82 5.98 -9.45
C PRO A 137 -16.73 4.50 -9.89
N TYR A 138 -15.55 4.04 -10.28
CA TYR A 138 -15.27 2.67 -10.74
C TYR A 138 -14.08 2.07 -9.97
N PRO A 139 -14.28 1.62 -8.73
CA PRO A 139 -13.20 1.06 -7.93
C PRO A 139 -12.62 -0.23 -8.54
N ILE A 140 -11.30 -0.33 -8.54
CA ILE A 140 -10.59 -1.50 -9.11
C ILE A 140 -11.03 -2.79 -8.43
N LEU A 141 -11.27 -2.76 -7.12
CA LEU A 141 -11.72 -3.91 -6.34
C LEU A 141 -13.04 -4.54 -6.81
N LYS A 142 -13.85 -3.81 -7.61
CA LYS A 142 -15.08 -4.34 -8.22
C LYS A 142 -14.85 -4.99 -9.59
N THR A 143 -13.63 -5.09 -10.01
CA THR A 143 -13.22 -5.63 -11.30
C THR A 143 -12.33 -6.85 -11.09
N PRO A 144 -12.17 -7.74 -12.09
CA PRO A 144 -11.26 -8.88 -11.99
C PRO A 144 -9.77 -8.48 -11.96
N PHE A 145 -9.48 -7.18 -11.92
CA PHE A 145 -8.12 -6.64 -11.88
C PHE A 145 -7.66 -6.29 -10.44
N GLY A 146 -8.48 -6.50 -9.42
CA GLY A 146 -8.16 -6.18 -8.03
C GLY A 146 -6.91 -6.91 -7.53
N GLU A 147 -6.86 -8.22 -7.68
CA GLU A 147 -5.76 -9.05 -7.26
C GLU A 147 -4.46 -8.78 -8.05
N PRO A 148 -4.49 -8.73 -9.40
CA PRO A 148 -3.31 -8.34 -10.19
C PRO A 148 -2.79 -6.94 -9.84
N ALA A 149 -3.69 -5.95 -9.69
CA ALA A 149 -3.31 -4.59 -9.34
C ALA A 149 -2.58 -4.53 -7.99
N SER A 150 -3.08 -5.26 -6.99
CA SER A 150 -2.45 -5.36 -5.67
C SER A 150 -1.10 -6.06 -5.75
N GLY A 151 -1.02 -7.20 -6.46
CA GLY A 151 0.23 -7.95 -6.66
C GLY A 151 1.31 -7.09 -7.34
N ILE A 152 0.95 -6.38 -8.41
CA ILE A 152 1.89 -5.49 -9.12
C ILE A 152 2.29 -4.31 -8.24
N THR A 153 1.33 -3.62 -7.63
CA THR A 153 1.63 -2.39 -6.87
C THR A 153 2.41 -2.69 -5.59
N MET A 154 2.01 -3.69 -4.82
CA MET A 154 2.64 -4.00 -3.55
C MET A 154 3.76 -5.02 -3.68
N GLY A 155 3.68 -5.98 -4.61
CA GLY A 155 4.72 -6.95 -4.87
C GLY A 155 5.85 -6.38 -5.73
N TYR A 156 5.55 -5.97 -6.96
CA TYR A 156 6.57 -5.51 -7.90
C TYR A 156 7.10 -4.10 -7.61
N ASN A 157 6.21 -3.09 -7.55
CA ASN A 157 6.66 -1.70 -7.39
C ASN A 157 7.44 -1.49 -6.08
N ILE A 158 7.00 -2.11 -4.99
CA ILE A 158 7.71 -1.98 -3.70
C ILE A 158 9.06 -2.68 -3.73
N THR A 159 9.16 -3.88 -4.33
CA THR A 159 10.44 -4.56 -4.54
C THR A 159 11.37 -3.72 -5.41
N LEU A 160 10.85 -3.17 -6.50
CA LEU A 160 11.60 -2.31 -7.41
C LEU A 160 12.11 -1.04 -6.71
N LEU A 161 11.31 -0.41 -5.86
CA LEU A 161 11.73 0.74 -5.06
C LEU A 161 12.87 0.37 -4.11
N GLY A 162 12.80 -0.79 -3.46
CA GLY A 162 13.86 -1.31 -2.61
C GLY A 162 15.18 -1.56 -3.36
N ILE A 163 15.10 -2.05 -4.60
CA ILE A 163 16.29 -2.21 -5.46
C ILE A 163 16.81 -0.83 -5.87
N TYR A 164 15.95 -0.02 -6.48
CA TYR A 164 16.30 1.24 -7.13
C TYR A 164 17.01 2.21 -6.17
N VAL A 165 16.48 2.39 -4.97
CA VAL A 165 17.02 3.35 -3.99
C VAL A 165 18.47 3.04 -3.59
N ASN A 166 18.90 1.80 -3.76
CA ASN A 166 20.24 1.37 -3.42
C ASN A 166 21.23 1.45 -4.59
N ILE A 167 20.75 1.43 -5.86
CA ILE A 167 21.60 1.32 -7.04
C ILE A 167 21.43 2.46 -8.06
N TYR A 168 20.67 3.49 -7.72
CA TYR A 168 20.27 4.57 -8.62
C TYR A 168 21.42 5.23 -9.40
N ASN A 169 22.63 5.23 -8.85
CA ASN A 169 23.82 5.89 -9.41
C ASN A 169 24.88 4.92 -9.97
N ILE A 170 24.64 3.62 -9.94
CA ILE A 170 25.69 2.63 -10.27
C ILE A 170 25.37 1.85 -11.55
N HIS A 171 24.11 1.56 -11.81
CA HIS A 171 23.69 0.69 -12.89
C HIS A 171 22.83 1.40 -13.94
N PRO A 172 23.10 1.16 -15.23
CA PRO A 172 22.15 1.46 -16.27
C PRO A 172 20.91 0.59 -16.08
N PHE A 173 19.74 1.21 -16.14
CA PHE A 173 18.44 0.51 -16.04
C PHE A 173 18.07 -0.05 -17.41
N ASP A 174 18.78 -1.09 -17.82
CA ASP A 174 18.55 -1.81 -19.07
C ASP A 174 17.40 -2.85 -18.96
N SER A 175 17.08 -3.48 -20.08
CA SER A 175 16.04 -4.52 -20.13
C SER A 175 16.33 -5.70 -19.21
N PHE A 176 17.60 -6.04 -19.00
CA PHE A 176 18.02 -7.14 -18.15
C PHE A 176 17.80 -6.82 -16.67
N PHE A 177 18.01 -5.56 -16.25
CA PHE A 177 17.65 -5.08 -14.92
C PHE A 177 16.15 -5.28 -14.64
N TRP A 178 15.29 -4.83 -15.55
CA TRP A 178 13.84 -4.95 -15.38
C TRP A 178 13.37 -6.39 -15.30
N ALA A 179 13.94 -7.27 -16.13
CA ALA A 179 13.64 -8.71 -16.10
C ALA A 179 14.04 -9.33 -14.75
N LYS A 180 15.23 -9.03 -14.24
CA LYS A 180 15.66 -9.51 -12.90
C LYS A 180 14.75 -9.00 -11.79
N ALA A 181 14.36 -7.73 -11.82
CA ALA A 181 13.47 -7.16 -10.84
C ALA A 181 12.11 -7.88 -10.81
N ILE A 182 11.56 -8.24 -11.99
CA ILE A 182 10.32 -9.03 -12.09
C ILE A 182 10.53 -10.43 -11.47
N ILE A 183 11.61 -11.12 -11.80
CA ILE A 183 11.87 -12.47 -11.27
C ILE A 183 11.97 -12.45 -9.75
N VAL A 184 12.68 -11.48 -9.18
CA VAL A 184 12.83 -11.33 -7.73
C VAL A 184 11.50 -10.96 -7.05
N ALA A 185 10.69 -10.13 -7.70
CA ALA A 185 9.37 -9.73 -7.16
C ALA A 185 8.29 -10.82 -7.35
N CYS A 186 8.49 -11.77 -8.25
CA CYS A 186 7.49 -12.77 -8.63
C CYS A 186 6.84 -13.49 -7.43
N PRO A 187 7.57 -14.00 -6.43
CA PRO A 187 6.95 -14.59 -5.25
C PRO A 187 6.06 -13.63 -4.50
N ALA A 188 6.51 -12.36 -4.33
CA ALA A 188 5.73 -11.34 -3.62
C ALA A 188 4.45 -10.97 -4.39
N ILE A 189 4.53 -10.86 -5.73
CA ILE A 189 3.37 -10.58 -6.59
C ILE A 189 2.28 -11.63 -6.37
N PHE A 190 2.63 -12.91 -6.48
CA PHE A 190 1.66 -14.00 -6.35
C PHE A 190 1.14 -14.16 -4.92
N VAL A 191 1.99 -14.04 -3.91
CA VAL A 191 1.55 -14.13 -2.50
C VAL A 191 0.56 -13.01 -2.19
N ILE A 192 0.85 -11.77 -2.59
CA ILE A 192 -0.04 -10.64 -2.32
C ILE A 192 -1.36 -10.78 -3.10
N ALA A 193 -1.31 -11.15 -4.38
CA ALA A 193 -2.53 -11.41 -5.16
C ALA A 193 -3.40 -12.51 -4.50
N ASN A 194 -2.80 -13.60 -4.03
CA ASN A 194 -3.53 -14.67 -3.33
C ASN A 194 -4.09 -14.22 -1.97
N VAL A 195 -3.38 -13.38 -1.20
CA VAL A 195 -3.91 -12.80 0.04
C VAL A 195 -5.14 -11.94 -0.26
N MET A 196 -5.09 -11.12 -1.31
CA MET A 196 -6.25 -10.30 -1.72
C MET A 196 -7.43 -11.18 -2.19
N LEU A 197 -7.15 -12.24 -2.95
CA LEU A 197 -8.16 -13.19 -3.37
C LEU A 197 -8.82 -13.88 -2.16
N ALA A 198 -8.03 -14.33 -1.20
CA ALA A 198 -8.55 -14.94 0.03
C ALA A 198 -9.43 -13.97 0.83
N ASN A 199 -9.03 -12.70 0.95
CA ASN A 199 -9.85 -11.68 1.59
C ASN A 199 -11.18 -11.47 0.84
N ASN A 200 -11.14 -11.36 -0.49
CA ASN A 200 -12.34 -11.19 -1.30
C ASN A 200 -13.30 -12.39 -1.17
N ILE A 201 -12.79 -13.61 -1.08
CA ILE A 201 -13.60 -14.82 -0.85
C ILE A 201 -14.24 -14.80 0.55
N CYS A 202 -13.48 -14.40 1.58
CA CYS A 202 -14.01 -14.32 2.95
C CYS A 202 -15.08 -13.24 3.12
N ASP A 203 -14.98 -12.16 2.36
CA ASP A 203 -15.85 -10.98 2.51
C ASP A 203 -17.06 -10.97 1.56
N VAL A 204 -17.23 -12.01 0.69
CA VAL A 204 -18.26 -12.09 -0.35
C VAL A 204 -19.67 -11.76 0.17
N GLU A 205 -20.10 -12.32 1.29
CA GLU A 205 -21.43 -12.09 1.83
C GLU A 205 -21.67 -10.62 2.27
N GLU A 206 -20.63 -9.97 2.78
CA GLU A 206 -20.70 -8.56 3.18
C GLU A 206 -20.59 -7.65 1.97
N ASP A 207 -19.72 -7.98 1.03
CA ASP A 207 -19.47 -7.23 -0.19
C ASP A 207 -20.73 -7.12 -1.05
N VAL A 208 -21.49 -8.21 -1.21
CA VAL A 208 -22.79 -8.19 -1.92
C VAL A 208 -23.76 -7.22 -1.26
N LYS A 209 -23.84 -7.15 0.07
CA LYS A 209 -24.76 -6.24 0.79
C LYS A 209 -24.45 -4.76 0.58
N ILE A 210 -23.18 -4.42 0.36
CA ILE A 210 -22.74 -3.04 0.14
C ILE A 210 -22.51 -2.69 -1.33
N GLY A 211 -22.82 -3.63 -2.24
CA GLY A 211 -22.64 -3.47 -3.68
C GLY A 211 -21.17 -3.41 -4.09
N ARG A 212 -20.34 -4.19 -3.44
CA ARG A 212 -18.92 -4.38 -3.73
C ARG A 212 -18.69 -5.65 -4.55
#